data_7af5944f8e847f45543cc635b1c48673
#
_entry.id   7af5944f8e847f45543cc635b1c48673
#
_cell.length_a   1.000
_cell.length_b   1.000
_cell.length_c   1.000
_cell.angle_alpha   90.00
_cell.angle_beta   90.00
_cell.angle_gamma   90.00
#
_symmetry.space_group_name_H-M   'P 1'
#
loop_
_entity.id
_entity.type
_entity.pdbx_description
1 polymer ?
#
loop_
_entity_poly.entity_id
_entity_poly.type
_entity_poly.pdbx_seq_one_letter_code
_entity_poly.pdbx_strand_id
1 'polypeptide(L)'
;MSTPTRVSSAARSGRTSSAARLSDSRAVVPEGVAAPDSVPADVFAAAVDSWVSGQRLDMQGLARKLGVGRATLYRRAGNREQLLDEVLWWRGRHALVDAVQRTAQLCGVPRLVALVNTLLTAIHNDRPLRAFLESDPEAALRILTGTRSTVQQGMIHALERAIDLEIDRGHFATDLDTPTLAYAIVRITEGFLYSDIIADRTPDIERGTAVIDALLRGLNTA
;
A
#
# COMPACT_ATOMS: atom_id res chain seq x y z
N MET A 1 -49.51 -39.97 26.37
CA MET A 1 -49.52 -38.52 26.53
C MET A 1 -48.07 -38.09 26.42
N SER A 2 -47.64 -37.72 25.23
CA SER A 2 -46.26 -37.43 24.90
C SER A 2 -46.06 -35.93 24.69
N THR A 3 -45.11 -35.35 25.40
CA THR A 3 -44.74 -33.95 25.35
C THR A 3 -43.73 -33.74 24.19
N PRO A 4 -43.85 -32.73 23.33
CA PRO A 4 -42.86 -32.45 22.31
C PRO A 4 -41.75 -31.52 22.85
N THR A 5 -40.53 -31.92 22.64
CA THR A 5 -39.30 -31.21 22.90
C THR A 5 -39.15 -30.01 21.96
N ARG A 6 -38.92 -28.83 22.54
CA ARG A 6 -38.60 -27.58 21.83
C ARG A 6 -37.18 -27.61 21.29
N VAL A 7 -37.02 -27.59 19.98
CA VAL A 7 -35.74 -27.38 19.33
C VAL A 7 -35.46 -25.86 19.30
N SER A 8 -34.36 -25.47 19.94
CA SER A 8 -33.88 -24.08 20.02
C SER A 8 -33.24 -23.65 18.71
N SER A 9 -33.71 -22.54 18.17
CA SER A 9 -33.19 -21.84 17.01
C SER A 9 -31.91 -21.08 17.37
N ALA A 10 -30.76 -21.63 17.02
CA ALA A 10 -29.44 -20.94 17.08
C ALA A 10 -28.82 -20.86 15.68
N ALA A 11 -29.33 -19.96 14.84
CA ALA A 11 -28.69 -19.68 13.55
C ALA A 11 -29.06 -18.27 13.04
N ARG A 12 -28.64 -17.21 13.72
CA ARG A 12 -28.69 -15.84 13.19
C ARG A 12 -27.55 -14.92 13.68
N SER A 13 -26.34 -15.38 13.83
CA SER A 13 -25.23 -14.50 14.26
C SER A 13 -24.09 -14.32 13.24
N GLY A 14 -24.12 -15.02 12.10
CA GLY A 14 -22.98 -15.07 11.19
C GLY A 14 -22.97 -14.05 10.03
N ARG A 15 -24.08 -13.35 9.77
CA ARG A 15 -24.19 -12.53 8.55
C ARG A 15 -23.92 -11.03 8.73
N THR A 16 -24.09 -10.47 9.91
CA THR A 16 -23.84 -9.06 10.20
C THR A 16 -22.36 -8.73 10.32
N SER A 17 -21.53 -9.69 10.74
CA SER A 17 -20.08 -9.50 10.92
C SER A 17 -19.29 -9.40 9.60
N SER A 18 -19.79 -9.97 8.50
CA SER A 18 -19.06 -9.94 7.21
C SER A 18 -19.27 -8.63 6.44
N ALA A 19 -20.49 -8.08 6.47
CA ALA A 19 -20.82 -6.82 5.80
C ALA A 19 -20.17 -5.61 6.49
N ALA A 20 -20.15 -5.59 7.83
CA ALA A 20 -19.45 -4.57 8.61
C ALA A 20 -17.93 -4.59 8.35
N ARG A 21 -17.32 -5.78 8.25
CA ARG A 21 -15.89 -5.94 7.94
C ARG A 21 -15.50 -5.48 6.53
N LEU A 22 -16.39 -5.59 5.55
CA LEU A 22 -16.18 -5.11 4.19
C LEU A 22 -16.33 -3.58 4.07
N SER A 23 -17.23 -2.95 4.84
CA SER A 23 -17.34 -1.49 4.91
C SER A 23 -16.10 -0.86 5.55
N ASP A 24 -15.52 -1.51 6.54
CA ASP A 24 -14.33 -1.06 7.27
C ASP A 24 -13.04 -1.17 6.43
N SER A 25 -12.96 -2.18 5.55
CA SER A 25 -11.85 -2.32 4.61
C SER A 25 -11.75 -1.12 3.66
N ARG A 26 -12.87 -0.48 3.33
CA ARG A 26 -12.91 0.75 2.51
C ARG A 26 -12.38 1.99 3.23
N ALA A 27 -12.38 2.01 4.56
CA ALA A 27 -11.89 3.14 5.33
C ALA A 27 -10.35 3.29 5.26
N VAL A 28 -9.61 2.20 5.12
CA VAL A 28 -8.13 2.20 5.08
C VAL A 28 -7.59 2.48 3.67
N VAL A 29 -8.33 2.12 2.61
CA VAL A 29 -7.92 2.30 1.22
C VAL A 29 -8.61 3.52 0.64
N PRO A 30 -7.89 4.45 -0.01
CA PRO A 30 -8.52 5.53 -0.77
C PRO A 30 -9.49 4.95 -1.81
N GLU A 31 -10.66 5.58 -1.97
CA GLU A 31 -11.71 5.10 -2.87
C GLU A 31 -11.17 4.81 -4.28
N GLY A 32 -11.39 3.57 -4.71
CA GLY A 32 -11.19 3.11 -6.08
C GLY A 32 -9.73 2.98 -6.52
N VAL A 33 -9.38 1.80 -7.02
CA VAL A 33 -8.10 1.57 -7.72
C VAL A 33 -8.20 2.11 -9.16
N ALA A 34 -8.94 3.19 -9.37
CA ALA A 34 -9.06 3.87 -10.64
C ALA A 34 -7.74 4.55 -11.04
N ALA A 35 -7.58 4.80 -12.34
CA ALA A 35 -6.51 5.66 -12.84
C ALA A 35 -6.57 7.04 -12.16
N PRO A 36 -5.42 7.71 -11.93
CA PRO A 36 -5.42 9.04 -11.35
C PRO A 36 -6.09 10.04 -12.29
N ASP A 37 -6.88 10.96 -11.75
CA ASP A 37 -7.50 12.06 -12.52
C ASP A 37 -6.48 13.07 -13.05
N SER A 38 -5.28 13.08 -12.47
CA SER A 38 -4.14 13.95 -12.83
C SER A 38 -3.54 13.62 -14.20
N VAL A 39 -3.72 12.39 -14.71
CA VAL A 39 -3.13 11.92 -15.97
C VAL A 39 -4.23 11.36 -16.87
N PRO A 40 -4.28 11.76 -18.15
CA PRO A 40 -5.25 11.19 -19.08
C PRO A 40 -5.15 9.69 -19.19
N ALA A 41 -6.30 9.00 -19.26
CA ALA A 41 -6.40 7.55 -19.18
C ALA A 41 -5.57 6.80 -20.23
N ASP A 42 -5.49 7.33 -21.45
CA ASP A 42 -4.68 6.76 -22.54
C ASP A 42 -3.17 6.82 -22.25
N VAL A 43 -2.71 7.94 -21.68
CA VAL A 43 -1.30 8.12 -21.27
C VAL A 43 -0.98 7.23 -20.10
N PHE A 44 -1.86 7.20 -19.10
CA PHE A 44 -1.70 6.38 -17.92
C PHE A 44 -1.65 4.88 -18.27
N ALA A 45 -2.60 4.39 -19.07
CA ALA A 45 -2.62 2.99 -19.50
C ALA A 45 -1.35 2.59 -20.24
N ALA A 46 -0.84 3.45 -21.14
CA ALA A 46 0.39 3.19 -21.87
C ALA A 46 1.63 3.22 -20.96
N ALA A 47 1.64 4.04 -19.90
CA ALA A 47 2.70 4.08 -18.91
C ALA A 47 2.70 2.82 -18.02
N VAL A 48 1.52 2.38 -17.56
CA VAL A 48 1.35 1.13 -16.80
C VAL A 48 1.79 -0.08 -17.63
N ASP A 49 1.40 -0.15 -18.91
CA ASP A 49 1.81 -1.23 -19.81
C ASP A 49 3.35 -1.30 -19.97
N SER A 50 4.00 -0.16 -20.14
CA SER A 50 5.47 -0.07 -20.18
C SER A 50 6.11 -0.53 -18.87
N TRP A 51 5.55 -0.12 -17.72
CA TRP A 51 6.02 -0.51 -16.40
C TRP A 51 5.90 -2.02 -16.17
N VAL A 52 4.71 -2.59 -16.40
CA VAL A 52 4.45 -4.03 -16.18
C VAL A 52 5.30 -4.90 -17.10
N SER A 53 5.59 -4.42 -18.32
CA SER A 53 6.49 -5.10 -19.26
C SER A 53 7.98 -4.99 -18.87
N GLY A 54 8.32 -4.35 -17.76
CA GLY A 54 9.70 -4.12 -17.31
C GLY A 54 10.49 -3.17 -18.21
N GLN A 55 9.82 -2.43 -19.07
CA GLN A 55 10.46 -1.45 -19.94
C GLN A 55 10.70 -0.14 -19.20
N ARG A 56 11.86 0.47 -19.42
CA ARG A 56 12.11 1.82 -18.91
C ARG A 56 11.08 2.79 -19.50
N LEU A 57 10.38 3.52 -18.63
CA LEU A 57 9.44 4.54 -19.08
C LEU A 57 10.20 5.65 -19.83
N ASP A 58 10.03 5.70 -21.15
CA ASP A 58 10.61 6.69 -22.04
C ASP A 58 9.51 7.62 -22.60
N MET A 59 9.59 8.89 -22.26
CA MET A 59 8.60 9.90 -22.68
C MET A 59 8.57 10.07 -24.20
N GLN A 60 9.67 9.86 -24.90
CA GLN A 60 9.72 9.95 -26.37
C GLN A 60 9.04 8.72 -27.01
N GLY A 61 9.35 7.53 -26.50
CA GLY A 61 8.71 6.29 -26.93
C GLY A 61 7.20 6.31 -26.67
N LEU A 62 6.81 6.82 -25.50
CA LEU A 62 5.40 6.97 -25.13
C LEU A 62 4.66 7.94 -26.05
N ALA A 63 5.25 9.10 -26.38
CA ALA A 63 4.68 10.06 -27.32
C ALA A 63 4.45 9.43 -28.71
N ARG A 64 5.43 8.65 -29.20
CA ARG A 64 5.31 7.93 -30.47
C ARG A 64 4.19 6.86 -30.44
N LYS A 65 4.13 6.08 -29.33
CA LYS A 65 3.09 5.05 -29.13
C LYS A 65 1.68 5.64 -29.15
N LEU A 66 1.52 6.85 -28.60
CA LEU A 66 0.25 7.56 -28.52
C LEU A 66 -0.05 8.45 -29.73
N GLY A 67 0.87 8.58 -30.68
CA GLY A 67 0.68 9.43 -31.86
C GLY A 67 0.63 10.94 -31.54
N VAL A 68 1.24 11.38 -30.43
CA VAL A 68 1.24 12.79 -30.01
C VAL A 68 2.64 13.40 -30.03
N GLY A 69 2.71 14.73 -30.13
CA GLY A 69 4.00 15.44 -29.99
C GLY A 69 4.51 15.41 -28.54
N ARG A 70 5.86 15.44 -28.36
CA ARG A 70 6.49 15.49 -27.02
C ARG A 70 5.91 16.60 -26.14
N ALA A 71 5.82 17.83 -26.66
CA ALA A 71 5.27 18.96 -25.90
C ALA A 71 3.83 18.72 -25.43
N THR A 72 3.02 18.06 -26.26
CA THR A 72 1.67 17.66 -25.90
C THR A 72 1.65 16.63 -24.79
N LEU A 73 2.52 15.61 -24.84
CA LEU A 73 2.63 14.61 -23.79
C LEU A 73 3.05 15.24 -22.46
N TYR A 74 4.12 16.08 -22.46
CA TYR A 74 4.55 16.76 -21.23
C TYR A 74 3.49 17.66 -20.62
N ARG A 75 2.69 18.34 -21.44
CA ARG A 75 1.57 19.17 -20.95
C ARG A 75 0.46 18.30 -20.33
N ARG A 76 0.24 17.08 -20.85
CA ARG A 76 -0.83 16.16 -20.41
C ARG A 76 -0.48 15.33 -19.20
N ALA A 77 0.77 14.98 -19.03
CA ALA A 77 1.23 13.98 -18.04
C ALA A 77 2.37 14.48 -17.15
N GLY A 78 2.79 15.71 -17.30
CA GLY A 78 3.97 16.21 -16.59
C GLY A 78 5.26 15.58 -17.09
N ASN A 79 6.25 15.51 -16.21
CA ASN A 79 7.53 14.89 -16.53
C ASN A 79 7.53 13.37 -16.24
N ARG A 80 8.63 12.69 -16.58
CA ARG A 80 8.80 11.24 -16.36
C ARG A 80 8.62 10.83 -14.89
N GLU A 81 9.18 11.61 -13.96
CA GLU A 81 9.13 11.30 -12.53
C GLU A 81 7.70 11.42 -12.00
N GLN A 82 6.98 12.47 -12.40
CA GLN A 82 5.57 12.64 -12.03
C GLN A 82 4.69 11.49 -12.54
N LEU A 83 4.90 11.09 -13.80
CA LEU A 83 4.15 9.96 -14.37
C LEU A 83 4.50 8.63 -13.70
N LEU A 84 5.77 8.42 -13.34
CA LEU A 84 6.19 7.24 -12.56
C LEU A 84 5.61 7.24 -11.15
N ASP A 85 5.58 8.37 -10.47
CA ASP A 85 4.98 8.51 -9.13
C ASP A 85 3.51 8.08 -9.14
N GLU A 86 2.74 8.51 -10.15
CA GLU A 86 1.34 8.08 -10.33
C GLU A 86 1.19 6.58 -10.61
N VAL A 87 2.06 6.01 -11.45
CA VAL A 87 2.04 4.57 -11.75
C VAL A 87 2.40 3.75 -10.50
N LEU A 88 3.42 4.17 -9.77
CA LEU A 88 3.86 3.51 -8.54
C LEU A 88 2.81 3.62 -7.43
N TRP A 89 2.17 4.78 -7.27
CA TRP A 89 1.10 4.95 -6.33
C TRP A 89 -0.13 4.08 -6.68
N TRP A 90 -0.50 4.01 -7.93
CA TRP A 90 -1.56 3.12 -8.39
C TRP A 90 -1.25 1.64 -8.06
N ARG A 91 -0.02 1.19 -8.28
CA ARG A 91 0.46 -0.14 -7.87
C ARG A 91 0.39 -0.32 -6.36
N GLY A 92 0.86 0.66 -5.61
CA GLY A 92 0.82 0.65 -4.14
C GLY A 92 -0.61 0.53 -3.60
N ARG A 93 -1.57 1.22 -4.19
CA ARG A 93 -2.99 1.10 -3.81
C ARG A 93 -3.55 -0.31 -4.02
N HIS A 94 -3.17 -1.00 -5.09
CA HIS A 94 -3.56 -2.40 -5.28
C HIS A 94 -2.99 -3.30 -4.19
N ALA A 95 -1.72 -3.13 -3.84
CA ALA A 95 -1.09 -3.88 -2.76
C ALA A 95 -1.76 -3.58 -1.40
N LEU A 96 -2.16 -2.32 -1.15
CA LEU A 96 -2.92 -1.94 0.04
C LEU A 96 -4.28 -2.63 0.12
N VAL A 97 -5.05 -2.65 -0.99
CA VAL A 97 -6.35 -3.35 -1.05
C VAL A 97 -6.18 -4.83 -0.69
N ASP A 98 -5.22 -5.51 -1.32
CA ASP A 98 -4.94 -6.92 -1.05
C ASP A 98 -4.53 -7.15 0.41
N ALA A 99 -3.63 -6.31 0.96
CA ALA A 99 -3.18 -6.39 2.34
C ALA A 99 -4.33 -6.21 3.34
N VAL A 100 -5.19 -5.21 3.12
CA VAL A 100 -6.36 -4.97 3.98
C VAL A 100 -7.35 -6.14 3.93
N GLN A 101 -7.59 -6.72 2.75
CA GLN A 101 -8.47 -7.88 2.59
C GLN A 101 -7.91 -9.12 3.29
N ARG A 102 -6.62 -9.41 3.12
CA ARG A 102 -5.95 -10.56 3.75
C ARG A 102 -5.91 -10.48 5.27
N THR A 103 -5.87 -9.27 5.83
CA THR A 103 -5.77 -9.04 7.27
C THR A 103 -7.11 -8.74 7.94
N ALA A 104 -8.21 -8.78 7.20
CA ALA A 104 -9.54 -8.38 7.68
C ALA A 104 -10.08 -9.19 8.88
N GLN A 105 -9.54 -10.40 9.11
CA GLN A 105 -9.96 -11.27 10.22
C GLN A 105 -9.14 -11.03 11.51
N LEU A 106 -8.05 -10.27 11.42
CA LEU A 106 -7.18 -9.92 12.53
C LEU A 106 -7.62 -8.59 13.15
N CYS A 107 -7.14 -8.31 14.36
CA CYS A 107 -7.35 -7.03 15.05
C CYS A 107 -6.10 -6.63 15.84
N GLY A 108 -6.01 -5.35 16.19
CA GLY A 108 -4.93 -4.78 17.00
C GLY A 108 -3.54 -4.96 16.39
N VAL A 109 -2.53 -5.12 17.25
CA VAL A 109 -1.13 -5.30 16.83
C VAL A 109 -0.95 -6.42 15.80
N PRO A 110 -1.54 -7.63 15.96
CA PRO A 110 -1.44 -8.67 14.95
C PRO A 110 -1.91 -8.24 13.55
N ARG A 111 -2.97 -7.44 13.47
CA ARG A 111 -3.47 -6.92 12.19
C ARG A 111 -2.53 -5.92 11.56
N LEU A 112 -2.05 -4.95 12.34
CA LEU A 112 -1.12 -3.91 11.86
C LEU A 112 0.20 -4.53 11.36
N VAL A 113 0.75 -5.49 12.10
CA VAL A 113 1.96 -6.24 11.71
C VAL A 113 1.73 -7.03 10.44
N ALA A 114 0.63 -7.77 10.35
CA ALA A 114 0.30 -8.56 9.16
C ALA A 114 0.07 -7.69 7.92
N LEU A 115 -0.53 -6.49 8.08
CA LEU A 115 -0.73 -5.52 7.01
C LEU A 115 0.63 -5.05 6.47
N VAL A 116 1.55 -4.63 7.36
CA VAL A 116 2.90 -4.19 6.97
C VAL A 116 3.67 -5.33 6.30
N ASN A 117 3.64 -6.54 6.87
CA ASN A 117 4.31 -7.71 6.28
C ASN A 117 3.79 -8.04 4.88
N THR A 118 2.46 -7.98 4.68
CA THR A 118 1.84 -8.24 3.37
C THR A 118 2.29 -7.20 2.34
N LEU A 119 2.34 -5.92 2.72
CA LEU A 119 2.82 -4.84 1.87
C LEU A 119 4.31 -4.99 1.52
N LEU A 120 5.17 -5.25 2.51
CA LEU A 120 6.59 -5.50 2.30
C LEU A 120 6.83 -6.65 1.32
N THR A 121 6.10 -7.75 1.51
CA THR A 121 6.17 -8.93 0.65
C THR A 121 5.71 -8.61 -0.78
N ALA A 122 4.63 -7.84 -0.94
CA ALA A 122 4.13 -7.45 -2.25
C ALA A 122 5.12 -6.56 -3.00
N ILE A 123 5.72 -5.58 -2.31
CA ILE A 123 6.73 -4.66 -2.88
C ILE A 123 8.01 -5.42 -3.21
N HIS A 124 8.48 -6.30 -2.32
CA HIS A 124 9.66 -7.14 -2.56
C HIS A 124 9.51 -8.02 -3.81
N ASN A 125 8.31 -8.55 -4.06
CA ASN A 125 8.01 -9.42 -5.19
C ASN A 125 7.69 -8.66 -6.49
N ASP A 126 7.62 -7.33 -6.45
CA ASP A 126 7.37 -6.50 -7.65
C ASP A 126 8.66 -6.40 -8.48
N ARG A 127 8.79 -7.27 -9.48
CA ARG A 127 9.98 -7.33 -10.35
C ARG A 127 10.28 -6.02 -11.08
N PRO A 128 9.29 -5.31 -11.68
CA PRO A 128 9.54 -4.00 -12.28
C PRO A 128 10.09 -2.96 -11.30
N LEU A 129 9.60 -2.94 -10.07
CA LEU A 129 10.08 -2.03 -9.04
C LEU A 129 11.53 -2.36 -8.62
N ARG A 130 11.84 -3.64 -8.48
CA ARG A 130 13.21 -4.08 -8.19
C ARG A 130 14.17 -3.66 -9.31
N ALA A 131 13.83 -3.95 -10.58
CA ALA A 131 14.62 -3.55 -11.72
C ALA A 131 14.82 -2.03 -11.80
N PHE A 132 13.83 -1.24 -11.38
CA PHE A 132 13.95 0.22 -11.31
C PHE A 132 14.91 0.65 -10.19
N LEU A 133 14.83 0.07 -9.00
CA LEU A 133 15.74 0.34 -7.88
C LEU A 133 17.20 -0.02 -8.21
N GLU A 134 17.41 -1.10 -8.96
CA GLU A 134 18.74 -1.53 -9.40
C GLU A 134 19.32 -0.66 -10.54
N SER A 135 18.48 -0.25 -11.50
CA SER A 135 18.93 0.47 -12.70
C SER A 135 19.04 1.98 -12.54
N ASP A 136 18.24 2.59 -11.65
CA ASP A 136 18.18 4.05 -11.45
C ASP A 136 17.84 4.35 -9.96
N PRO A 137 18.73 3.94 -9.01
CA PRO A 137 18.43 3.99 -7.57
C PRO A 137 18.17 5.41 -7.07
N GLU A 138 18.87 6.40 -7.63
CA GLU A 138 18.66 7.80 -7.22
C GLU A 138 17.28 8.30 -7.59
N ALA A 139 16.80 8.05 -8.81
CA ALA A 139 15.47 8.43 -9.25
C ALA A 139 14.41 7.61 -8.49
N ALA A 140 14.65 6.33 -8.27
CA ALA A 140 13.74 5.46 -7.53
C ALA A 140 13.54 5.96 -6.09
N LEU A 141 14.61 6.22 -5.35
CA LEU A 141 14.54 6.76 -4.00
C LEU A 141 13.84 8.11 -3.95
N ARG A 142 14.15 9.02 -4.89
CA ARG A 142 13.52 10.33 -4.95
C ARG A 142 12.00 10.24 -5.12
N ILE A 143 11.53 9.30 -5.95
CA ILE A 143 10.10 9.07 -6.18
C ILE A 143 9.47 8.33 -5.00
N LEU A 144 10.10 7.29 -4.45
CA LEU A 144 9.49 6.44 -3.44
C LEU A 144 9.51 7.06 -2.03
N THR A 145 10.57 7.83 -1.70
CA THR A 145 10.81 8.33 -0.32
C THR A 145 10.81 9.84 -0.21
N GLY A 146 10.56 10.54 -1.30
CA GLY A 146 10.52 12.01 -1.33
C GLY A 146 9.31 12.57 -0.60
N THR A 147 9.49 13.66 0.15
CA THR A 147 8.40 14.31 0.92
C THR A 147 7.24 14.83 0.06
N ARG A 148 7.45 14.98 -1.25
CA ARG A 148 6.42 15.36 -2.23
C ARG A 148 5.89 14.19 -3.04
N SER A 149 6.37 12.97 -2.78
CA SER A 149 5.94 11.77 -3.47
C SER A 149 4.51 11.41 -3.07
N THR A 150 3.68 11.15 -4.06
CA THR A 150 2.32 10.62 -3.86
C THR A 150 2.37 9.23 -3.25
N VAL A 151 3.38 8.41 -3.60
CA VAL A 151 3.59 7.07 -3.03
C VAL A 151 3.82 7.16 -1.53
N GLN A 152 4.82 7.97 -1.09
CA GLN A 152 5.15 8.05 0.32
C GLN A 152 4.01 8.62 1.15
N GLN A 153 3.44 9.75 0.73
CA GLN A 153 2.32 10.36 1.43
C GLN A 153 1.12 9.42 1.51
N GLY A 154 0.82 8.74 0.40
CA GLY A 154 -0.28 7.79 0.35
C GLY A 154 -0.08 6.58 1.27
N MET A 155 1.14 6.04 1.38
CA MET A 155 1.46 4.94 2.29
C MET A 155 1.37 5.37 3.76
N ILE A 156 1.89 6.56 4.11
CA ILE A 156 1.77 7.12 5.46
C ILE A 156 0.30 7.29 5.84
N HIS A 157 -0.52 7.94 5.00
CA HIS A 157 -1.95 8.13 5.26
C HIS A 157 -2.72 6.80 5.37
N ALA A 158 -2.41 5.81 4.52
CA ALA A 158 -3.07 4.51 4.61
C ALA A 158 -2.77 3.80 5.93
N LEU A 159 -1.53 3.88 6.39
CA LEU A 159 -1.13 3.28 7.67
C LEU A 159 -1.70 4.05 8.87
N GLU A 160 -1.70 5.39 8.83
CA GLU A 160 -2.35 6.24 9.82
C GLU A 160 -3.82 5.82 10.01
N ARG A 161 -4.58 5.74 8.91
CA ARG A 161 -5.98 5.29 8.96
C ARG A 161 -6.15 3.86 9.47
N ALA A 162 -5.20 2.97 9.18
CA ALA A 162 -5.24 1.60 9.71
C ALA A 162 -5.04 1.58 11.23
N ILE A 163 -4.14 2.40 11.76
CA ILE A 163 -3.88 2.56 13.19
C ILE A 163 -5.09 3.20 13.86
N ASP A 164 -5.60 4.31 13.34
CA ASP A 164 -6.80 5.00 13.87
C ASP A 164 -7.98 4.05 13.96
N LEU A 165 -8.20 3.22 12.94
CA LEU A 165 -9.28 2.24 12.94
C LEU A 165 -9.14 1.20 14.06
N GLU A 166 -7.93 0.76 14.41
CA GLU A 166 -7.71 -0.16 15.52
C GLU A 166 -7.86 0.54 16.89
N ILE A 167 -7.51 1.83 16.97
CA ILE A 167 -7.76 2.67 18.15
C ILE A 167 -9.27 2.87 18.37
N ASP A 168 -10.00 3.28 17.33
CA ASP A 168 -11.46 3.50 17.40
C ASP A 168 -12.24 2.25 17.82
N ARG A 169 -11.69 1.08 17.51
CA ARG A 169 -12.27 -0.22 17.92
C ARG A 169 -11.85 -0.69 19.30
N GLY A 170 -10.94 0.01 19.95
CA GLY A 170 -10.40 -0.38 21.25
C GLY A 170 -9.46 -1.60 21.18
N HIS A 171 -8.87 -1.88 20.00
CA HIS A 171 -7.93 -2.99 19.81
C HIS A 171 -6.46 -2.56 19.87
N PHE A 172 -6.20 -1.26 19.92
CA PHE A 172 -4.89 -0.65 20.05
C PHE A 172 -5.03 0.66 20.80
N ALA A 173 -4.07 0.97 21.67
CA ALA A 173 -3.96 2.27 22.34
C ALA A 173 -2.51 2.66 22.46
N THR A 174 -2.21 3.95 22.30
CA THR A 174 -0.84 4.47 22.39
C THR A 174 -0.87 5.96 22.74
N ASP A 175 0.16 6.41 23.48
CA ASP A 175 0.37 7.83 23.79
C ASP A 175 1.07 8.59 22.64
N LEU A 176 1.60 7.87 21.64
CA LEU A 176 2.21 8.49 20.47
C LEU A 176 1.11 8.88 19.47
N ASP A 177 1.21 10.09 18.90
CA ASP A 177 0.27 10.50 17.86
C ASP A 177 0.38 9.61 16.61
N THR A 178 -0.76 9.31 16.02
CA THR A 178 -0.87 8.37 14.90
C THR A 178 -0.07 8.77 13.67
N PRO A 179 -0.02 10.07 13.26
CA PRO A 179 0.83 10.49 12.15
C PRO A 179 2.32 10.19 12.36
N THR A 180 2.83 10.45 13.57
CA THR A 180 4.22 10.15 13.92
C THR A 180 4.50 8.65 13.89
N LEU A 181 3.60 7.83 14.44
CA LEU A 181 3.74 6.37 14.43
C LEU A 181 3.70 5.82 13.00
N ALA A 182 2.75 6.25 12.18
CA ALA A 182 2.64 5.85 10.78
C ALA A 182 3.89 6.23 9.99
N TYR A 183 4.38 7.45 10.15
CA TYR A 183 5.62 7.91 9.53
C TYR A 183 6.82 7.06 9.94
N ALA A 184 6.98 6.77 11.23
CA ALA A 184 8.09 5.97 11.74
C ALA A 184 8.08 4.55 11.15
N ILE A 185 6.91 3.90 11.11
CA ILE A 185 6.76 2.55 10.53
C ILE A 185 7.12 2.57 9.04
N VAL A 186 6.63 3.55 8.26
CA VAL A 186 6.97 3.66 6.84
C VAL A 186 8.47 3.83 6.65
N ARG A 187 9.14 4.68 7.44
CA ARG A 187 10.60 4.88 7.34
C ARG A 187 11.41 3.65 7.70
N ILE A 188 10.98 2.89 8.72
CA ILE A 188 11.61 1.62 9.08
C ILE A 188 11.47 0.63 7.92
N THR A 189 10.27 0.49 7.34
CA THR A 189 10.02 -0.43 6.23
C THR A 189 10.79 -0.06 4.97
N GLU A 190 10.91 1.23 4.64
CA GLU A 190 11.76 1.73 3.55
C GLU A 190 13.23 1.34 3.74
N GLY A 191 13.74 1.47 4.97
CA GLY A 191 15.11 1.09 5.31
C GLY A 191 15.39 -0.38 5.04
N PHE A 192 14.52 -1.29 5.49
CA PHE A 192 14.67 -2.73 5.27
C PHE A 192 14.46 -3.16 3.82
N LEU A 193 13.69 -2.40 3.03
CA LEU A 193 13.35 -2.78 1.67
C LEU A 193 14.31 -2.18 0.63
N TYR A 194 14.44 -0.86 0.64
CA TYR A 194 15.16 -0.17 -0.45
C TYR A 194 16.67 -0.18 -0.25
N SER A 195 17.14 -0.03 0.98
CA SER A 195 18.58 0.00 1.25
C SER A 195 19.26 -1.32 0.92
N ASP A 196 18.59 -2.46 1.19
CA ASP A 196 19.14 -3.76 0.87
C ASP A 196 19.16 -4.02 -0.64
N ILE A 197 18.08 -3.68 -1.37
CA ILE A 197 18.05 -3.82 -2.83
C ILE A 197 19.16 -2.98 -3.49
N ILE A 198 19.32 -1.72 -3.06
CA ILE A 198 20.35 -0.83 -3.61
C ILE A 198 21.77 -1.33 -3.30
N ALA A 199 21.95 -1.98 -2.15
CA ALA A 199 23.23 -2.59 -1.76
C ALA A 199 23.45 -4.00 -2.35
N ASP A 200 22.65 -4.41 -3.35
CA ASP A 200 22.65 -5.75 -3.95
C ASP A 200 22.52 -6.88 -2.92
N ARG A 201 21.67 -6.64 -1.92
CA ARG A 201 21.31 -7.63 -0.89
C ARG A 201 19.84 -8.02 -1.01
N THR A 202 19.52 -9.20 -0.54
CA THR A 202 18.12 -9.62 -0.40
C THR A 202 17.51 -8.95 0.83
N PRO A 203 16.42 -8.18 0.69
CA PRO A 203 15.72 -7.60 1.83
C PRO A 203 15.27 -8.64 2.86
N ASP A 204 15.55 -8.38 4.12
CA ASP A 204 15.13 -9.23 5.23
C ASP A 204 13.76 -8.78 5.75
N ILE A 205 12.71 -9.24 5.06
CA ILE A 205 11.32 -8.91 5.36
C ILE A 205 10.93 -9.38 6.78
N GLU A 206 11.41 -10.55 7.18
CA GLU A 206 11.10 -11.12 8.51
C GLU A 206 11.69 -10.23 9.63
N ARG A 207 12.94 -9.78 9.47
CA ARG A 207 13.57 -8.87 10.42
C ARG A 207 12.85 -7.52 10.46
N GLY A 208 12.50 -6.94 9.32
CA GLY A 208 11.73 -5.71 9.24
C GLY A 208 10.39 -5.84 9.96
N THR A 209 9.67 -6.92 9.71
CA THR A 209 8.39 -7.22 10.37
C THR A 209 8.55 -7.43 11.88
N ALA A 210 9.61 -8.11 12.32
CA ALA A 210 9.88 -8.33 13.76
C ALA A 210 10.15 -7.01 14.50
N VAL A 211 10.87 -6.06 13.86
CA VAL A 211 11.09 -4.73 14.43
C VAL A 211 9.77 -3.96 14.58
N ILE A 212 8.90 -4.01 13.58
CA ILE A 212 7.58 -3.37 13.64
C ILE A 212 6.69 -4.02 14.70
N ASP A 213 6.69 -5.36 14.82
CA ASP A 213 5.95 -6.07 15.87
C ASP A 213 6.41 -5.64 17.27
N ALA A 214 7.73 -5.59 17.49
CA ALA A 214 8.30 -5.15 18.76
C ALA A 214 7.95 -3.69 19.08
N LEU A 215 8.00 -2.80 18.08
CA LEU A 215 7.62 -1.39 18.23
C LEU A 215 6.15 -1.26 18.62
N LEU A 216 5.24 -1.89 17.88
CA LEU A 216 3.80 -1.80 18.11
C LEU A 216 3.39 -2.42 19.46
N ARG A 217 3.99 -3.55 19.85
CA ARG A 217 3.74 -4.16 21.18
C ARG A 217 4.27 -3.29 22.32
N GLY A 218 5.45 -2.68 22.14
CA GLY A 218 6.05 -1.81 23.15
C GLY A 218 5.28 -0.50 23.36
N LEU A 219 4.54 -0.04 22.35
CA LEU A 219 3.73 1.18 22.42
C LEU A 219 2.26 0.89 22.78
N ASN A 220 1.80 -0.36 22.70
CA ASN A 220 0.41 -0.70 23.00
C ASN A 220 0.12 -0.65 24.49
N THR A 221 -0.83 0.19 24.90
CA THR A 221 -1.29 0.36 26.29
C THR A 221 -2.69 -0.22 26.54
N ALA A 222 -3.28 -0.87 25.50
CA ALA A 222 -4.60 -1.53 25.59
C ALA A 222 -4.53 -2.91 26.27
#